data_80ae6a76135dcab37ca37078be37d069
#
_entry.id   80ae6a76135dcab37ca37078be37d069
#
_cell.length_a   1.000
_cell.length_b   1.000
_cell.length_c   1.000
_cell.angle_alpha   90.00
_cell.angle_beta   90.00
_cell.angle_gamma   90.00
#
_symmetry.space_group_name_H-M   'P 1'
#
loop_
_entity.id
_entity.type
_entity.pdbx_description
1 polymer ?
#
loop_
_entity_poly.entity_id
_entity_poly.type
_entity_poly.pdbx_seq_one_letter_code
_entity_poly.pdbx_strand_id
1 'polypeptide(L)'
;MKHILLFPILVFSMFAHAEGVPVLSDPDSLEWKNRVIVVNETKNEDEYLKLLKEQVAEIDDRDIIWFIIKDDLALTNYSGQLSRELVSNMRERLGPVKGKVILIGKDGEIKSQADYLNLEAIFSEIDAMPMRQFEIRN
;
A
#
# COMPACT_ATOMS: atom_id res chain seq x y z
N MET A 1 19.51 38.03 -32.18
CA MET A 1 19.48 38.32 -31.17
C MET A 1 18.41 37.95 -30.45
N LYS A 2 18.05 38.02 -29.75
CA LYS A 2 16.93 37.98 -29.11
C LYS A 2 16.09 36.85 -29.23
N HIS A 3 16.26 35.94 -29.84
CA HIS A 3 15.25 35.01 -29.96
C HIS A 3 15.42 33.89 -29.09
N ILE A 4 16.09 33.96 -28.12
CA ILE A 4 16.29 32.84 -27.35
C ILE A 4 15.37 32.56 -26.32
N LEU A 5 14.34 33.17 -26.25
CA LEU A 5 13.51 33.02 -25.10
C LEU A 5 12.62 31.89 -25.09
N LEU A 6 12.58 31.06 -26.01
CA LEU A 6 11.54 30.08 -26.04
C LEU A 6 11.73 28.86 -25.24
N PHE A 7 12.91 28.61 -24.81
CA PHE A 7 13.18 27.37 -24.15
C PHE A 7 12.51 27.10 -22.84
N PRO A 8 12.34 28.06 -22.03
CA PRO A 8 11.80 27.82 -20.73
C PRO A 8 10.42 27.21 -20.75
N ILE A 9 9.74 27.44 -21.82
CA ILE A 9 8.39 27.00 -21.91
C ILE A 9 8.25 25.52 -21.98
N LEU A 10 9.17 24.86 -22.57
CA LEU A 10 9.09 23.44 -22.73
C LEU A 10 9.18 22.68 -21.43
N VAL A 11 9.88 23.25 -20.51
CA VAL A 11 10.09 22.58 -19.25
C VAL A 11 8.81 22.43 -18.49
N PHE A 12 7.93 23.36 -18.65
CA PHE A 12 6.70 23.28 -17.96
C PHE A 12 5.86 22.10 -18.34
N SER A 13 5.83 21.76 -19.58
CA SER A 13 4.97 20.70 -20.02
C SER A 13 5.35 19.39 -19.38
N MET A 14 6.59 19.25 -18.97
CA MET A 14 7.00 17.99 -18.41
C MET A 14 6.43 17.76 -17.03
N PHE A 15 6.21 18.78 -16.29
CA PHE A 15 5.68 18.60 -14.95
C PHE A 15 4.24 18.16 -14.96
N ALA A 16 3.53 18.45 -15.99
CA ALA A 16 2.15 18.07 -16.05
C ALA A 16 1.96 16.56 -16.03
N HIS A 17 3.00 15.84 -16.38
CA HIS A 17 2.89 14.39 -16.40
C HIS A 17 3.22 13.73 -15.08
N ALA A 18 3.66 14.48 -14.12
CA ALA A 18 4.04 13.91 -12.84
C ALA A 18 2.85 13.65 -11.94
N GLU A 19 1.65 13.97 -12.43
CA GLU A 19 0.51 13.85 -11.57
C GLU A 19 -0.29 12.61 -11.82
N GLY A 20 0.30 11.47 -11.89
CA GLY A 20 -0.44 10.26 -12.16
C GLY A 20 -1.00 9.60 -10.94
N VAL A 21 -0.30 9.68 -9.81
CA VAL A 21 -0.66 8.94 -8.61
C VAL A 21 -0.95 9.93 -7.49
N PRO A 22 -2.14 9.88 -6.91
CA PRO A 22 -2.49 10.82 -5.86
C PRO A 22 -1.72 10.57 -4.57
N VAL A 23 -1.59 11.60 -3.75
CA VAL A 23 -1.04 11.47 -2.42
C VAL A 23 -2.02 10.66 -1.59
N LEU A 24 -1.52 9.67 -0.88
CA LEU A 24 -2.36 8.81 -0.05
C LEU A 24 -2.43 9.37 1.36
N SER A 25 -3.63 9.75 1.77
CA SER A 25 -3.85 10.31 3.10
C SER A 25 -4.70 9.42 3.98
N ASP A 26 -5.44 8.50 3.40
CA ASP A 26 -6.36 7.64 4.12
C ASP A 26 -6.41 6.28 3.44
N PRO A 27 -6.34 5.19 4.19
CA PRO A 27 -6.41 3.86 3.60
C PRO A 27 -7.74 3.60 2.87
N ASP A 28 -8.80 4.33 3.20
CA ASP A 28 -10.07 4.19 2.52
C ASP A 28 -9.98 4.50 1.03
N SER A 29 -8.99 5.28 0.62
CA SER A 29 -8.78 5.56 -0.79
C SER A 29 -8.41 4.33 -1.60
N LEU A 30 -7.96 3.27 -0.94
CA LEU A 30 -7.59 2.02 -1.60
C LEU A 30 -8.75 1.04 -1.68
N GLU A 31 -9.87 1.33 -1.02
CA GLU A 31 -11.03 0.46 -1.00
C GLU A 31 -11.50 0.18 -2.43
N TRP A 32 -11.85 -1.05 -2.69
CA TRP A 32 -12.27 -1.58 -3.99
C TRP A 32 -11.15 -1.65 -5.04
N LYS A 33 -9.97 -1.14 -4.72
CA LYS A 33 -8.83 -1.18 -5.63
C LYS A 33 -7.76 -2.14 -5.15
N ASN A 34 -7.48 -2.13 -3.87
CA ASN A 34 -6.37 -2.89 -3.31
C ASN A 34 -6.75 -3.57 -2.01
N ARG A 35 -6.11 -4.69 -1.75
CA ARG A 35 -6.05 -5.28 -0.43
C ARG A 35 -4.88 -4.64 0.29
N VAL A 36 -4.92 -4.59 1.61
CA VAL A 36 -3.91 -3.88 2.37
C VAL A 36 -3.37 -4.79 3.47
N ILE A 37 -2.05 -4.83 3.58
CA ILE A 37 -1.38 -5.46 4.72
C ILE A 37 -0.78 -4.34 5.55
N VAL A 38 -1.11 -4.29 6.83
CA VAL A 38 -0.53 -3.32 7.75
C VAL A 38 0.30 -4.08 8.77
N VAL A 39 1.59 -3.74 8.84
CA VAL A 39 2.49 -4.30 9.83
C VAL A 39 2.78 -3.21 10.85
N ASN A 40 2.29 -3.42 12.06
CA ASN A 40 2.45 -2.44 13.13
C ASN A 40 3.46 -2.98 14.14
N GLU A 41 4.66 -3.26 13.66
CA GLU A 41 5.72 -3.78 14.50
C GLU A 41 7.07 -3.42 13.89
N THR A 42 7.96 -2.88 14.71
CA THR A 42 9.27 -2.46 14.24
C THR A 42 10.37 -3.48 14.50
N LYS A 43 10.09 -4.48 15.31
CA LYS A 43 11.12 -5.41 15.75
C LYS A 43 11.69 -6.26 14.63
N ASN A 44 10.90 -6.67 13.68
CA ASN A 44 11.31 -7.51 12.57
C ASN A 44 11.27 -6.77 11.23
N GLU A 45 11.42 -5.46 11.27
CA GLU A 45 11.27 -4.62 10.09
C GLU A 45 12.12 -5.08 8.91
N ASP A 46 13.41 -5.31 9.14
CA ASP A 46 14.32 -5.69 8.05
C ASP A 46 13.94 -7.02 7.43
N GLU A 47 13.57 -7.98 8.26
CA GLU A 47 13.17 -9.29 7.80
C GLU A 47 11.89 -9.21 6.98
N TYR A 48 10.91 -8.48 7.49
CA TYR A 48 9.62 -8.34 6.81
C TYR A 48 9.76 -7.58 5.49
N LEU A 49 10.59 -6.55 5.48
CA LEU A 49 10.82 -5.81 4.25
C LEU A 49 11.45 -6.69 3.19
N LYS A 50 12.38 -7.54 3.59
CA LYS A 50 13.00 -8.48 2.67
C LYS A 50 11.98 -9.47 2.10
N LEU A 51 11.14 -10.04 2.96
CA LEU A 51 10.10 -10.97 2.54
C LEU A 51 9.15 -10.33 1.54
N LEU A 52 8.72 -9.11 1.83
CA LEU A 52 7.79 -8.41 0.95
C LEU A 52 8.42 -8.08 -0.39
N LYS A 53 9.68 -7.70 -0.40
CA LYS A 53 10.37 -7.41 -1.65
C LYS A 53 10.66 -8.64 -2.48
N GLU A 54 10.86 -9.78 -1.84
CA GLU A 54 11.07 -11.02 -2.57
C GLU A 54 9.81 -11.55 -3.24
N GLN A 55 8.64 -11.13 -2.77
CA GLN A 55 7.36 -11.62 -3.24
C GLN A 55 6.59 -10.59 -4.07
N VAL A 56 7.31 -9.70 -4.74
CA VAL A 56 6.68 -8.63 -5.50
C VAL A 56 5.62 -9.14 -6.48
N ALA A 57 5.94 -10.19 -7.23
CA ALA A 57 5.01 -10.71 -8.23
C ALA A 57 3.72 -11.23 -7.62
N GLU A 58 3.83 -11.95 -6.52
CA GLU A 58 2.66 -12.51 -5.84
C GLU A 58 1.82 -11.42 -5.18
N ILE A 59 2.48 -10.40 -4.68
CA ILE A 59 1.84 -9.24 -4.06
C ILE A 59 1.09 -8.44 -5.12
N ASP A 60 1.73 -8.16 -6.24
CA ASP A 60 1.11 -7.41 -7.33
C ASP A 60 -0.06 -8.17 -7.94
N ASP A 61 0.07 -9.46 -8.08
CA ASP A 61 -1.00 -10.29 -8.65
C ASP A 61 -2.28 -10.23 -7.82
N ARG A 62 -2.17 -9.98 -6.53
CA ARG A 62 -3.30 -9.88 -5.61
C ARG A 62 -3.68 -8.44 -5.28
N ASP A 63 -3.13 -7.49 -5.99
CA ASP A 63 -3.39 -6.06 -5.78
C ASP A 63 -3.17 -5.64 -4.32
N ILE A 64 -2.07 -6.09 -3.72
CA ILE A 64 -1.78 -5.77 -2.33
C ILE A 64 -0.89 -4.54 -2.22
N ILE A 65 -1.32 -3.60 -1.41
CA ILE A 65 -0.48 -2.50 -0.94
C ILE A 65 -0.16 -2.80 0.52
N TRP A 66 1.12 -2.74 0.87
CA TRP A 66 1.51 -3.01 2.25
C TRP A 66 2.14 -1.78 2.89
N PHE A 67 2.01 -1.70 4.20
CA PHE A 67 2.59 -0.64 5.01
C PHE A 67 3.26 -1.27 6.23
N ILE A 68 4.52 -0.90 6.46
CA ILE A 68 5.21 -1.22 7.71
C ILE A 68 5.29 0.09 8.48
N ILE A 69 4.54 0.18 9.58
CA ILE A 69 4.46 1.40 10.36
C ILE A 69 5.63 1.50 11.32
N LYS A 70 6.29 2.65 11.28
CA LYS A 70 7.43 2.93 12.14
C LYS A 70 7.24 4.32 12.71
N ASP A 71 6.80 4.41 13.94
CA ASP A 71 6.44 5.68 14.60
C ASP A 71 5.37 6.41 13.77
N ASP A 72 5.70 7.55 13.19
CA ASP A 72 4.75 8.31 12.39
C ASP A 72 4.96 8.12 10.90
N LEU A 73 5.86 7.24 10.53
CA LEU A 73 6.17 6.98 9.13
C LEU A 73 5.76 5.58 8.74
N ALA A 74 5.69 5.33 7.45
CA ALA A 74 5.40 3.99 6.95
C ALA A 74 6.27 3.71 5.74
N LEU A 75 6.81 2.49 5.70
CA LEU A 75 7.40 1.95 4.50
C LEU A 75 6.29 1.30 3.71
N THR A 76 6.33 1.39 2.40
CA THR A 76 5.21 0.92 1.57
C THR A 76 5.66 0.62 0.15
N ASN A 77 4.87 -0.19 -0.56
CA ASN A 77 5.03 -0.37 -1.99
C ASN A 77 4.09 0.55 -2.80
N TYR A 78 3.37 1.44 -2.14
CA TYR A 78 2.55 2.41 -2.86
C TYR A 78 3.45 3.32 -3.69
N SER A 79 3.13 3.51 -4.96
CA SER A 79 3.99 4.25 -5.87
C SER A 79 3.91 5.77 -5.70
N GLY A 80 2.88 6.28 -5.07
CA GLY A 80 2.74 7.71 -4.82
C GLY A 80 3.30 8.11 -3.47
N GLN A 81 3.08 9.36 -3.12
CA GLN A 81 3.54 9.89 -1.85
C GLN A 81 2.51 9.62 -0.75
N LEU A 82 3.00 9.55 0.47
CA LEU A 82 2.15 9.41 1.64
C LEU A 82 2.07 10.75 2.36
N SER A 83 0.88 11.11 2.82
CA SER A 83 0.73 12.34 3.59
C SER A 83 1.13 12.11 5.04
N ARG A 84 1.30 13.20 5.78
CA ARG A 84 1.64 13.09 7.19
C ARG A 84 0.53 12.44 8.01
N GLU A 85 -0.70 12.60 7.56
CA GLU A 85 -1.84 12.10 8.30
C GLU A 85 -2.12 10.63 8.09
N LEU A 86 -1.45 10.01 7.12
CA LEU A 86 -1.78 8.63 6.76
C LEU A 86 -1.67 7.67 7.94
N VAL A 87 -0.57 7.72 8.67
CA VAL A 87 -0.36 6.76 9.76
C VAL A 87 -1.39 6.96 10.87
N SER A 88 -1.69 8.22 11.23
CA SER A 88 -2.68 8.47 12.26
C SER A 88 -4.07 8.07 11.79
N ASN A 89 -4.39 8.29 10.53
CA ASN A 89 -5.66 7.87 9.96
C ASN A 89 -5.79 6.35 9.94
N MET A 90 -4.70 5.66 9.64
CA MET A 90 -4.69 4.20 9.69
C MET A 90 -4.91 3.68 11.10
N ARG A 91 -4.26 4.26 12.09
CA ARG A 91 -4.44 3.86 13.47
C ARG A 91 -5.86 4.09 13.95
N GLU A 92 -6.44 5.21 13.55
CA GLU A 92 -7.81 5.52 13.90
C GLU A 92 -8.78 4.54 13.25
N ARG A 93 -8.57 4.26 11.97
CA ARG A 93 -9.41 3.36 11.21
C ARG A 93 -9.35 1.93 11.75
N LEU A 94 -8.17 1.45 12.11
CA LEU A 94 -8.01 0.11 12.62
C LEU A 94 -8.53 -0.05 14.05
N GLY A 95 -8.53 1.04 14.82
CA GLY A 95 -8.99 1.00 16.19
C GLY A 95 -8.09 0.14 17.07
N PRO A 96 -8.62 -0.42 18.15
CA PRO A 96 -7.83 -1.21 19.10
C PRO A 96 -7.62 -2.62 18.59
N VAL A 97 -6.81 -2.76 17.54
CA VAL A 97 -6.52 -4.06 16.97
C VAL A 97 -5.47 -4.74 17.80
N LYS A 98 -5.63 -6.03 18.03
CA LYS A 98 -4.71 -6.77 18.87
C LYS A 98 -3.52 -7.34 18.10
N GLY A 99 -3.69 -7.62 16.83
CA GLY A 99 -2.64 -8.20 16.03
C GLY A 99 -1.61 -7.17 15.56
N LYS A 100 -0.41 -7.64 15.28
CA LYS A 100 0.66 -6.79 14.76
C LYS A 100 0.67 -6.76 13.24
N VAL A 101 0.08 -7.76 12.61
CA VAL A 101 -0.06 -7.84 11.17
C VAL A 101 -1.55 -7.96 10.85
N ILE A 102 -2.04 -7.08 10.02
CA ILE A 102 -3.47 -6.99 9.75
C ILE A 102 -3.68 -7.05 8.25
N LEU A 103 -4.61 -7.90 7.84
CA LEU A 103 -5.03 -7.98 6.44
C LEU A 103 -6.38 -7.30 6.30
N ILE A 104 -6.46 -6.35 5.37
CA ILE A 104 -7.70 -5.65 5.04
C ILE A 104 -8.07 -6.04 3.62
N GLY A 105 -9.32 -6.42 3.41
CA GLY A 105 -9.81 -6.79 2.10
C GLY A 105 -10.09 -5.58 1.21
N LYS A 106 -10.42 -5.84 -0.05
CA LYS A 106 -10.78 -4.76 -0.96
C LYS A 106 -12.04 -4.02 -0.51
N ASP A 107 -12.89 -4.66 0.26
CA ASP A 107 -14.08 -4.03 0.81
C ASP A 107 -13.79 -3.14 2.03
N GLY A 108 -12.54 -3.02 2.42
CA GLY A 108 -12.14 -2.18 3.53
C GLY A 108 -12.26 -2.85 4.90
N GLU A 109 -12.71 -4.10 4.95
CA GLU A 109 -12.89 -4.79 6.22
C GLU A 109 -11.65 -5.57 6.64
N ILE A 110 -11.40 -5.63 7.95
CA ILE A 110 -10.31 -6.44 8.47
C ILE A 110 -10.67 -7.90 8.32
N LYS A 111 -9.81 -8.64 7.62
CA LYS A 111 -10.04 -10.05 7.34
C LYS A 111 -9.30 -10.97 8.30
N SER A 112 -8.11 -10.58 8.74
CA SER A 112 -7.36 -11.36 9.70
C SER A 112 -6.34 -10.51 10.43
N GLN A 113 -5.87 -11.02 11.55
CA GLN A 113 -4.87 -10.40 12.40
C GLN A 113 -3.91 -11.48 12.88
N ALA A 114 -2.64 -11.16 12.96
CA ALA A 114 -1.62 -12.11 13.39
C ALA A 114 -0.51 -11.41 14.14
N ASP A 115 0.31 -12.18 14.84
CA ASP A 115 1.43 -11.61 15.58
C ASP A 115 2.69 -11.44 14.74
N TYR A 116 2.76 -12.11 13.62
CA TYR A 116 3.91 -11.98 12.71
C TYR A 116 3.46 -12.18 11.27
N LEU A 117 4.31 -11.74 10.36
CA LEU A 117 4.01 -11.77 8.93
C LEU A 117 4.25 -13.15 8.35
N ASN A 118 3.19 -13.76 7.82
CA ASN A 118 3.27 -15.02 7.10
C ASN A 118 2.58 -14.83 5.76
N LEU A 119 3.36 -14.55 4.73
CA LEU A 119 2.81 -14.24 3.41
C LEU A 119 2.11 -15.43 2.77
N GLU A 120 2.61 -16.65 2.97
CA GLU A 120 1.95 -17.83 2.44
C GLU A 120 0.52 -17.96 2.99
N ALA A 121 0.37 -17.78 4.29
CA ALA A 121 -0.96 -17.84 4.90
C ALA A 121 -1.87 -16.73 4.38
N ILE A 122 -1.33 -15.53 4.23
CA ILE A 122 -2.10 -14.40 3.72
C ILE A 122 -2.53 -14.65 2.26
N PHE A 123 -1.63 -15.13 1.44
CA PHE A 123 -1.95 -15.44 0.04
C PHE A 123 -3.03 -16.51 -0.06
N SER A 124 -2.92 -17.55 0.77
CA SER A 124 -3.92 -18.61 0.79
C SER A 124 -5.29 -18.09 1.22
N GLU A 125 -5.29 -17.23 2.21
CA GLU A 125 -6.53 -16.63 2.68
C GLU A 125 -7.17 -15.76 1.60
N ILE A 126 -6.37 -14.93 0.93
CA ILE A 126 -6.86 -14.08 -0.16
C ILE A 126 -7.39 -14.93 -1.31
N ASP A 127 -6.67 -15.97 -1.69
CA ASP A 127 -7.04 -16.80 -2.82
C ASP A 127 -8.36 -17.55 -2.61
N ALA A 128 -8.77 -17.72 -1.37
CA ALA A 128 -10.04 -18.34 -1.04
C ALA A 128 -11.21 -17.35 -1.02
N MET A 129 -10.95 -16.05 -1.13
CA MET A 129 -12.00 -15.03 -1.10
C MET A 129 -12.79 -15.01 -2.41
N PRO A 130 -14.12 -14.80 -2.35
CA PRO A 130 -14.94 -14.78 -3.57
C PRO A 130 -14.47 -13.76 -4.60
N MET A 131 -14.12 -12.56 -4.17
CA MET A 131 -13.66 -11.53 -5.08
C MET A 131 -12.38 -11.92 -5.79
N ARG A 132 -11.46 -12.55 -5.08
CA ARG A 132 -10.22 -13.04 -5.66
C ARG A 132 -10.48 -14.18 -6.64
N GLN A 133 -11.40 -15.08 -6.31
CA GLN A 133 -11.79 -16.16 -7.21
C GLN A 133 -12.34 -15.60 -8.52
N PHE A 134 -13.08 -14.52 -8.45
CA PHE A 134 -13.60 -13.85 -9.63
C PHE A 134 -12.46 -13.24 -10.45
N GLU A 135 -11.50 -12.63 -9.81
CA GLU A 135 -10.32 -12.03 -10.48
C GLU A 135 -9.53 -13.10 -11.24
N ILE A 136 -9.34 -14.25 -10.63
CA ILE A 136 -8.58 -15.33 -11.25
C ILE A 136 -9.26 -15.86 -12.50
N ARG A 137 -10.58 -15.91 -12.52
CA ARG A 137 -11.33 -16.43 -13.66
C ARG A 137 -11.44 -15.45 -14.82
N ASN A 138 -11.21 -14.20 -14.57
CA ASN A 138 -11.27 -13.18 -15.59
C ASN A 138 -9.93 -12.57 -15.87
#